data_ef707c070f4c9452d881bec2be6488b7
#
_entry.id   ef707c070f4c9452d881bec2be6488b7
#
_cell.length_a   1.000
_cell.length_b   1.000
_cell.length_c   1.000
_cell.angle_alpha   90.00
_cell.angle_beta   90.00
_cell.angle_gamma   90.00
#
_symmetry.space_group_name_H-M   'P 1'
#
loop_
_entity.id
_entity.type
_entity.pdbx_description
1 polymer ?
#
loop_
_entity_poly.entity_id
_entity_poly.type
_entity_poly.pdbx_seq_one_letter_code
_entity_poly.pdbx_strand_id
1 'polypeptide(L)'
;MKNKIVLLALFAVLSLGMAAQESIHFVAGTPIQEGLSRKNAAALKLKVEQILARNNAGTASKSNVYVIQPELVLGETKRTEGLVRNVTLVTGELSLTARNREDGSTYATVTMEVQGDTNEGEEQAVAALISQIKVTDRAFVRFIRTARKRIAETAAKASVESAEDNNQKGGNE
;
A
#
# COMPACT_ATOMS: atom_id res chain seq x y z
N MET A 1 39.19 22.13 10.63
CA MET A 1 38.59 21.00 11.37
C MET A 1 37.05 21.07 11.41
N LYS A 2 36.40 22.22 11.50
CA LYS A 2 34.93 22.38 11.58
C LYS A 2 34.18 21.78 10.38
N ASN A 3 34.69 21.90 9.15
CA ASN A 3 34.00 21.37 7.96
C ASN A 3 33.96 19.85 7.84
N LYS A 4 34.94 19.14 8.47
CA LYS A 4 34.95 17.67 8.47
C LYS A 4 33.91 17.09 9.43
N ILE A 5 33.62 17.76 10.54
CA ILE A 5 32.61 17.36 11.53
C ILE A 5 31.20 17.52 10.96
N VAL A 6 30.94 18.63 10.23
CA VAL A 6 29.65 18.88 9.56
C VAL A 6 29.37 17.83 8.47
N LEU A 7 30.40 17.45 7.70
CA LEU A 7 30.28 16.44 6.66
C LEU A 7 29.97 15.05 7.26
N LEU A 8 30.60 14.70 8.37
CA LEU A 8 30.38 13.43 9.05
C LEU A 8 28.97 13.35 9.66
N ALA A 9 28.47 14.45 10.23
CA ALA A 9 27.11 14.56 10.76
C ALA A 9 26.06 14.43 9.66
N LEU A 10 26.31 15.01 8.49
CA LEU A 10 25.41 14.91 7.33
C LEU A 10 25.32 13.46 6.79
N PHE A 11 26.44 12.74 6.77
CA PHE A 11 26.47 11.32 6.37
C PHE A 11 25.74 10.41 7.37
N ALA A 12 25.86 10.68 8.67
CA ALA A 12 25.17 9.92 9.71
C ALA A 12 23.64 10.06 9.64
N VAL A 13 23.14 11.27 9.32
CA VAL A 13 21.70 11.51 9.16
C VAL A 13 21.14 10.81 7.92
N LEU A 14 21.91 10.76 6.82
CA LEU A 14 21.50 10.07 5.59
C LEU A 14 21.43 8.54 5.78
N SER A 15 22.36 7.96 6.53
CA SER A 15 22.40 6.51 6.79
C SER A 15 21.30 6.04 7.75
N LEU A 16 20.94 6.85 8.75
CA LEU A 16 19.82 6.58 9.66
C LEU A 16 18.46 6.62 8.93
N GLY A 17 18.29 7.51 7.95
CA GLY A 17 17.08 7.59 7.15
C GLY A 17 16.82 6.35 6.30
N MET A 18 17.86 5.71 5.77
CA MET A 18 17.72 4.50 4.96
C MET A 18 17.35 3.26 5.80
N ALA A 19 17.97 3.08 6.96
CA ALA A 19 17.66 1.97 7.86
C ALA A 19 16.24 2.06 8.44
N ALA A 20 15.75 3.27 8.74
CA ALA A 20 14.38 3.48 9.20
C ALA A 20 13.33 3.13 8.14
N GLN A 21 13.61 3.32 6.86
CA GLN A 21 12.70 2.98 5.77
C GLN A 21 12.45 1.47 5.64
N GLU A 22 13.44 0.63 5.88
CA GLU A 22 13.30 -0.83 5.80
C GLU A 22 12.49 -1.43 6.96
N SER A 23 12.44 -0.75 8.09
CA SER A 23 11.71 -1.20 9.28
C SER A 23 10.20 -0.92 9.25
N ILE A 24 9.72 -0.08 8.32
CA ILE A 24 8.29 0.24 8.20
C ILE A 24 7.56 -0.91 7.51
N HIS A 25 6.63 -1.52 8.24
CA HIS A 25 5.80 -2.62 7.78
C HIS A 25 4.33 -2.21 7.70
N PHE A 26 3.56 -2.94 6.91
CA PHE A 26 2.14 -2.69 6.67
C PHE A 26 1.30 -3.93 6.95
N VAL A 27 0.06 -3.72 7.36
CA VAL A 27 -0.98 -4.74 7.43
C VAL A 27 -1.88 -4.60 6.20
N ALA A 28 -2.32 -5.71 5.63
CA ALA A 28 -3.35 -5.68 4.59
C ALA A 28 -4.71 -5.34 5.22
N GLY A 29 -5.30 -4.24 4.78
CA GLY A 29 -6.64 -3.81 5.17
C GLY A 29 -7.72 -4.72 4.60
N THR A 30 -8.93 -4.60 5.15
CA THR A 30 -10.11 -5.24 4.57
C THR A 30 -10.51 -4.44 3.33
N PRO A 31 -10.77 -5.08 2.19
CA PRO A 31 -11.22 -4.37 0.99
C PRO A 31 -12.45 -3.51 1.26
N ILE A 32 -12.42 -2.28 0.78
CA ILE A 32 -13.58 -1.39 0.77
C ILE A 32 -14.28 -1.62 -0.55
N GLN A 33 -15.45 -2.30 -0.53
CA GLN A 33 -16.30 -2.33 -1.71
C GLN A 33 -17.72 -2.83 -1.44
N GLU A 34 -18.69 -2.10 -2.01
CA GLU A 34 -20.04 -2.57 -2.22
C GLU A 34 -20.05 -3.54 -3.43
N GLY A 35 -20.66 -4.70 -3.30
CA GLY A 35 -20.82 -5.66 -4.39
C GLY A 35 -19.75 -6.77 -4.51
N LEU A 36 -18.67 -6.72 -3.75
CA LEU A 36 -17.70 -7.82 -3.74
C LEU A 36 -18.17 -8.96 -2.84
N SER A 37 -18.26 -10.19 -3.34
CA SER A 37 -18.59 -11.34 -2.49
C SER A 37 -17.52 -11.51 -1.38
N ARG A 38 -17.91 -12.08 -0.25
CA ARG A 38 -16.97 -12.35 0.87
C ARG A 38 -15.76 -13.15 0.42
N LYS A 39 -15.94 -14.09 -0.50
CA LYS A 39 -14.89 -14.92 -1.07
C LYS A 39 -13.90 -14.07 -1.86
N ASN A 40 -14.40 -13.20 -2.74
CA ASN A 40 -13.58 -12.33 -3.56
C ASN A 40 -12.89 -11.25 -2.72
N ALA A 41 -13.54 -10.69 -1.69
CA ALA A 41 -12.91 -9.79 -0.73
C ALA A 41 -11.75 -10.46 0.03
N ALA A 42 -11.94 -11.70 0.49
CA ALA A 42 -10.87 -12.46 1.14
C ALA A 42 -9.70 -12.76 0.17
N ALA A 43 -10.02 -13.12 -1.08
CA ALA A 43 -9.01 -13.35 -2.12
C ALA A 43 -8.21 -12.08 -2.43
N LEU A 44 -8.86 -10.92 -2.52
CA LEU A 44 -8.20 -9.63 -2.74
C LEU A 44 -7.28 -9.26 -1.57
N LYS A 45 -7.75 -9.44 -0.33
CA LYS A 45 -6.91 -9.24 0.86
C LYS A 45 -5.67 -10.13 0.84
N LEU A 46 -5.84 -11.42 0.56
CA LEU A 46 -4.72 -12.37 0.43
C LEU A 46 -3.73 -11.92 -0.66
N LYS A 47 -4.23 -11.40 -1.77
CA LYS A 47 -3.39 -10.87 -2.85
C LYS A 47 -2.54 -9.69 -2.37
N VAL A 48 -3.11 -8.79 -1.57
CA VAL A 48 -2.36 -7.67 -0.95
C VAL A 48 -1.31 -8.20 0.04
N GLU A 49 -1.65 -9.19 0.86
CA GLU A 49 -0.67 -9.84 1.76
C GLU A 49 0.50 -10.44 0.97
N GLN A 50 0.26 -11.07 -0.18
CA GLN A 50 1.29 -11.59 -1.07
C GLN A 50 2.17 -10.48 -1.66
N ILE A 51 1.57 -9.34 -2.07
CA ILE A 51 2.31 -8.16 -2.54
C ILE A 51 3.22 -7.64 -1.43
N LEU A 52 2.72 -7.50 -0.20
CA LEU A 52 3.50 -7.05 0.94
C LEU A 52 4.62 -8.01 1.29
N ALA A 53 4.35 -9.31 1.34
CA ALA A 53 5.35 -10.34 1.62
C ALA A 53 6.48 -10.33 0.57
N ARG A 54 6.12 -10.21 -0.72
CA ARG A 54 7.09 -10.15 -1.81
C ARG A 54 8.05 -8.96 -1.72
N ASN A 55 7.60 -7.86 -1.09
CA ASN A 55 8.36 -6.62 -0.93
C ASN A 55 8.96 -6.46 0.47
N ASN A 56 9.01 -7.51 1.28
CA ASN A 56 9.46 -7.46 2.69
C ASN A 56 8.80 -6.31 3.46
N ALA A 57 7.50 -6.10 3.22
CA ALA A 57 6.75 -4.98 3.77
C ALA A 57 5.57 -5.41 4.63
N GLY A 58 5.30 -6.71 4.73
CA GLY A 58 4.19 -7.25 5.50
C GLY A 58 4.52 -7.49 6.96
N THR A 59 3.52 -7.35 7.83
CA THR A 59 3.56 -7.80 9.21
C THR A 59 2.23 -8.40 9.63
N ALA A 60 2.27 -9.40 10.50
CA ALA A 60 1.08 -9.98 11.12
C ALA A 60 0.65 -9.22 12.39
N SER A 61 1.42 -8.24 12.85
CA SER A 61 1.12 -7.47 14.05
C SER A 61 -0.14 -6.63 13.88
N LYS A 62 -1.18 -6.95 14.66
CA LYS A 62 -2.45 -6.19 14.68
C LYS A 62 -2.30 -4.77 15.27
N SER A 63 -1.24 -4.52 16.03
CA SER A 63 -0.92 -3.21 16.60
C SER A 63 -0.23 -2.27 15.60
N ASN A 64 0.07 -2.72 14.39
CA ASN A 64 0.67 -1.87 13.39
C ASN A 64 -0.34 -0.81 12.90
N VAL A 65 0.05 0.45 12.99
CA VAL A 65 -0.79 1.60 12.60
C VAL A 65 -0.85 1.80 11.08
N TYR A 66 0.13 1.29 10.33
CA TYR A 66 0.18 1.45 8.88
C TYR A 66 -0.55 0.32 8.18
N VAL A 67 -1.49 0.68 7.31
CA VAL A 67 -2.34 -0.26 6.58
C VAL A 67 -2.30 0.02 5.08
N ILE A 68 -2.25 -1.04 4.27
CA ILE A 68 -2.54 -0.94 2.84
C ILE A 68 -4.02 -1.29 2.65
N GLN A 69 -4.79 -0.27 2.31
CA GLN A 69 -6.23 -0.40 2.07
C GLN A 69 -6.49 -0.67 0.59
N PRO A 70 -6.97 -1.87 0.23
CA PRO A 70 -7.37 -2.16 -1.14
C PRO A 70 -8.80 -1.68 -1.40
N GLU A 71 -9.01 -1.17 -2.62
CA GLU A 71 -10.29 -0.85 -3.20
C GLU A 71 -10.31 -1.40 -4.63
N LEU A 72 -11.37 -2.12 -4.99
CA LEU A 72 -11.55 -2.66 -6.33
C LEU A 72 -12.90 -2.15 -6.87
N VAL A 73 -12.86 -1.20 -7.77
CA VAL A 73 -14.04 -0.70 -8.47
C VAL A 73 -14.26 -1.57 -9.71
N LEU A 74 -15.38 -2.31 -9.73
CA LEU A 74 -15.75 -3.11 -10.89
C LEU A 74 -16.33 -2.20 -11.96
N GLY A 75 -15.86 -2.38 -13.19
CA GLY A 75 -16.31 -1.70 -14.38
C GLY A 75 -17.35 -2.51 -15.15
N GLU A 76 -17.25 -2.49 -16.48
CA GLU A 76 -18.20 -3.19 -17.35
C GLU A 76 -18.04 -4.70 -17.28
N THR A 77 -19.18 -5.39 -17.26
CA THR A 77 -19.27 -6.84 -17.50
C THR A 77 -19.74 -7.06 -18.93
N LYS A 78 -18.90 -7.72 -19.74
CA LYS A 78 -19.24 -8.09 -21.13
C LYS A 78 -19.45 -9.59 -21.22
N ARG A 79 -20.58 -10.00 -21.76
CA ARG A 79 -20.88 -11.42 -22.06
C ARG A 79 -20.86 -11.60 -23.56
N THR A 80 -20.08 -12.56 -24.02
CA THR A 80 -20.01 -12.92 -25.44
C THR A 80 -20.47 -14.36 -25.59
N GLU A 81 -21.54 -14.56 -26.35
CA GLU A 81 -22.02 -15.88 -26.73
C GLU A 81 -21.22 -16.36 -27.95
N GLY A 82 -20.44 -17.41 -27.79
CA GLY A 82 -19.68 -18.03 -28.86
C GLY A 82 -20.28 -19.36 -29.28
N LEU A 83 -19.98 -19.81 -30.51
CA LEU A 83 -20.43 -21.11 -31.02
C LEU A 83 -19.91 -22.32 -30.20
N VAL A 84 -18.83 -22.12 -29.45
CA VAL A 84 -18.21 -23.20 -28.66
C VAL A 84 -18.35 -22.97 -27.18
N ARG A 85 -18.28 -21.73 -26.71
CA ARG A 85 -18.41 -21.37 -25.31
C ARG A 85 -18.81 -19.91 -25.13
N ASN A 86 -19.52 -19.63 -24.04
CA ASN A 86 -19.79 -18.27 -23.59
C ASN A 86 -18.59 -17.78 -22.78
N VAL A 87 -18.26 -16.48 -22.91
CA VAL A 87 -17.20 -15.83 -22.13
C VAL A 87 -17.81 -14.63 -21.41
N THR A 88 -17.58 -14.57 -20.11
CA THR A 88 -17.87 -13.39 -19.27
C THR A 88 -16.56 -12.68 -18.98
N LEU A 89 -16.40 -11.45 -19.43
CA LEU A 89 -15.27 -10.57 -19.16
C LEU A 89 -15.71 -9.50 -18.18
N VAL A 90 -14.95 -9.32 -17.12
CA VAL A 90 -15.10 -8.23 -16.15
C VAL A 90 -13.83 -7.39 -16.16
N THR A 91 -14.00 -6.08 -16.25
CA THR A 91 -12.93 -5.09 -16.07
C THR A 91 -13.08 -4.41 -14.71
N GLY A 92 -12.03 -3.76 -14.23
CA GLY A 92 -12.10 -2.97 -13.01
C GLY A 92 -10.82 -2.17 -12.78
N GLU A 93 -10.87 -1.34 -11.76
CA GLU A 93 -9.76 -0.54 -11.30
C GLU A 93 -9.40 -0.96 -9.87
N LEU A 94 -8.16 -1.40 -9.66
CA LEU A 94 -7.60 -1.70 -8.35
C LEU A 94 -6.82 -0.50 -7.85
N SER A 95 -7.22 0.04 -6.70
CA SER A 95 -6.46 1.04 -5.95
C SER A 95 -5.93 0.45 -4.65
N LEU A 96 -4.64 0.68 -4.36
CA LEU A 96 -4.03 0.38 -3.08
C LEU A 96 -3.58 1.68 -2.43
N THR A 97 -4.07 1.98 -1.23
CA THR A 97 -3.75 3.19 -0.48
C THR A 97 -3.01 2.84 0.80
N ALA A 98 -1.80 3.38 0.96
CA ALA A 98 -1.03 3.31 2.21
C ALA A 98 -1.47 4.45 3.13
N ARG A 99 -2.01 4.10 4.31
CA ARG A 99 -2.50 5.08 5.27
C ARG A 99 -2.17 4.71 6.71
N ASN A 100 -2.19 5.71 7.58
CA ASN A 100 -2.22 5.51 9.01
C ASN A 100 -3.68 5.23 9.44
N ARG A 101 -3.87 4.22 10.27
CA ARG A 101 -5.19 3.82 10.78
C ARG A 101 -5.71 4.76 11.86
N GLU A 102 -4.82 5.41 12.62
CA GLU A 102 -5.16 6.22 13.78
C GLU A 102 -5.63 7.62 13.37
N ASP A 103 -4.89 8.27 12.47
CA ASP A 103 -5.18 9.65 12.04
C ASP A 103 -5.75 9.76 10.62
N GLY A 104 -5.80 8.64 9.88
CA GLY A 104 -6.30 8.59 8.51
C GLY A 104 -5.35 9.16 7.46
N SER A 105 -4.16 9.62 7.83
CA SER A 105 -3.17 10.19 6.90
C SER A 105 -2.83 9.24 5.78
N THR A 106 -2.83 9.73 4.54
CA THR A 106 -2.48 8.97 3.34
C THR A 106 -1.05 9.29 2.89
N TYR A 107 -0.24 8.26 2.72
CA TYR A 107 1.17 8.39 2.33
C TYR A 107 1.42 8.11 0.86
N ALA A 108 0.70 7.17 0.26
CA ALA A 108 0.80 6.85 -1.16
C ALA A 108 -0.47 6.15 -1.64
N THR A 109 -0.72 6.25 -2.94
CA THR A 109 -1.75 5.47 -3.64
C THR A 109 -1.17 4.98 -4.96
N VAL A 110 -1.53 3.78 -5.34
CA VAL A 110 -1.30 3.22 -6.68
C VAL A 110 -2.62 2.70 -7.23
N THR A 111 -2.90 3.03 -8.47
CA THR A 111 -4.10 2.60 -9.19
C THR A 111 -3.69 1.87 -10.46
N MET A 112 -4.39 0.80 -10.80
CA MET A 112 -4.17 0.03 -12.03
C MET A 112 -5.45 -0.57 -12.55
N GLU A 113 -5.56 -0.64 -13.87
CA GLU A 113 -6.61 -1.38 -14.54
C GLU A 113 -6.37 -2.89 -14.40
N VAL A 114 -7.43 -3.62 -14.16
CA VAL A 114 -7.44 -5.07 -14.01
C VAL A 114 -8.59 -5.68 -14.79
N GLN A 115 -8.42 -6.90 -15.27
CA GLN A 115 -9.45 -7.62 -16.00
C GLN A 115 -9.40 -9.09 -15.69
N GLY A 116 -10.52 -9.78 -15.85
CA GLY A 116 -10.64 -11.21 -15.68
C GLY A 116 -11.73 -11.77 -16.55
N ASP A 117 -11.52 -12.96 -17.06
CA ASP A 117 -12.47 -13.65 -17.92
C ASP A 117 -12.67 -15.11 -17.49
N THR A 118 -13.87 -15.61 -17.74
CA THR A 118 -14.26 -16.99 -17.48
C THR A 118 -15.45 -17.39 -18.35
N ASN A 119 -15.68 -18.70 -18.44
CA ASN A 119 -16.90 -19.24 -19.06
C ASN A 119 -18.01 -19.53 -18.05
N GLU A 120 -17.79 -19.26 -16.74
CA GLU A 120 -18.75 -19.65 -15.70
C GLU A 120 -19.75 -18.53 -15.38
N GLY A 121 -19.30 -17.34 -15.02
CA GLY A 121 -20.18 -16.25 -14.65
C GLY A 121 -19.44 -15.07 -14.05
N GLU A 122 -20.19 -14.04 -13.65
CA GLU A 122 -19.59 -12.78 -13.20
C GLU A 122 -18.77 -12.91 -11.93
N GLU A 123 -19.25 -13.65 -10.93
CA GLU A 123 -18.51 -13.84 -9.68
C GLU A 123 -17.16 -14.54 -9.92
N GLN A 124 -17.14 -15.53 -10.81
CA GLN A 124 -15.93 -16.24 -11.20
C GLN A 124 -15.02 -15.39 -12.07
N ALA A 125 -15.59 -14.50 -12.91
CA ALA A 125 -14.82 -13.53 -13.66
C ALA A 125 -14.11 -12.53 -12.73
N VAL A 126 -14.78 -12.07 -11.67
CA VAL A 126 -14.15 -11.24 -10.62
C VAL A 126 -13.05 -12.02 -9.88
N ALA A 127 -13.27 -13.31 -9.57
CA ALA A 127 -12.23 -14.15 -8.97
C ALA A 127 -11.02 -14.31 -9.92
N ALA A 128 -11.26 -14.50 -11.21
CA ALA A 128 -10.21 -14.55 -12.23
C ALA A 128 -9.45 -13.22 -12.32
N LEU A 129 -10.15 -12.09 -12.31
CA LEU A 129 -9.57 -10.74 -12.29
C LEU A 129 -8.60 -10.59 -11.09
N ILE A 130 -9.02 -10.94 -9.89
CA ILE A 130 -8.18 -10.87 -8.69
C ILE A 130 -6.96 -11.81 -8.82
N SER A 131 -7.16 -13.02 -9.37
CA SER A 131 -6.08 -13.99 -9.54
C SER A 131 -4.99 -13.51 -10.50
N GLN A 132 -5.37 -12.75 -11.53
CA GLN A 132 -4.46 -12.22 -12.55
C GLN A 132 -3.61 -11.03 -12.07
N ILE A 133 -3.89 -10.43 -10.90
CA ILE A 133 -3.05 -9.37 -10.33
C ILE A 133 -1.64 -9.91 -10.10
N LYS A 134 -0.67 -9.33 -10.81
CA LYS A 134 0.74 -9.75 -10.75
C LYS A 134 1.41 -9.16 -9.51
N VAL A 135 1.60 -9.96 -8.46
CA VAL A 135 2.22 -9.51 -7.19
C VAL A 135 3.66 -8.98 -7.35
N THR A 136 4.32 -9.29 -8.49
CA THR A 136 5.66 -8.84 -8.83
C THR A 136 5.69 -7.56 -9.66
N ASP A 137 4.54 -6.90 -9.88
CA ASP A 137 4.48 -5.67 -10.67
C ASP A 137 5.36 -4.59 -10.03
N ARG A 138 6.12 -3.90 -10.87
CA ARG A 138 7.02 -2.82 -10.46
C ARG A 138 6.27 -1.62 -9.87
N ALA A 139 4.99 -1.45 -10.20
CA ALA A 139 4.14 -0.42 -9.63
C ALA A 139 4.01 -0.61 -8.10
N PHE A 140 3.84 -1.84 -7.62
CA PHE A 140 3.77 -2.14 -6.19
C PHE A 140 5.11 -1.88 -5.47
N VAL A 141 6.23 -2.22 -6.10
CA VAL A 141 7.57 -1.92 -5.54
C VAL A 141 7.74 -0.41 -5.33
N ARG A 142 7.40 0.38 -6.36
CA ARG A 142 7.48 1.85 -6.28
C ARG A 142 6.52 2.42 -5.25
N PHE A 143 5.30 1.94 -5.22
CA PHE A 143 4.26 2.34 -4.26
C PHE A 143 4.73 2.14 -2.81
N ILE A 144 5.19 0.94 -2.46
CA ILE A 144 5.67 0.62 -1.11
C ILE A 144 6.87 1.48 -0.72
N ARG A 145 7.82 1.67 -1.65
CA ARG A 145 8.98 2.55 -1.42
C ARG A 145 8.56 3.99 -1.16
N THR A 146 7.62 4.51 -1.96
CA THR A 146 7.09 5.87 -1.79
C THR A 146 6.38 6.03 -0.45
N ALA A 147 5.55 5.05 -0.06
CA ALA A 147 4.86 5.05 1.22
C ALA A 147 5.85 5.09 2.40
N ARG A 148 6.84 4.20 2.40
CA ARG A 148 7.89 4.17 3.43
C ARG A 148 8.65 5.48 3.54
N LYS A 149 9.04 6.05 2.39
CA LYS A 149 9.74 7.34 2.35
C LYS A 149 8.92 8.44 2.99
N ARG A 150 7.65 8.59 2.61
CA ARG A 150 6.78 9.64 3.15
C ARG A 150 6.47 9.45 4.62
N ILE A 151 6.31 8.23 5.10
CA ILE A 151 6.14 7.95 6.54
C ILE A 151 7.39 8.39 7.30
N ALA A 152 8.59 8.03 6.83
CA ALA A 152 9.84 8.42 7.47
C ALA A 152 10.03 9.95 7.48
N GLU A 153 9.69 10.65 6.39
CA GLU A 153 9.74 12.12 6.31
C GLU A 153 8.76 12.77 7.29
N THR A 154 7.55 12.24 7.43
CA THR A 154 6.55 12.75 8.39
C THR A 154 7.02 12.55 9.83
N ALA A 155 7.55 11.38 10.16
CA ALA A 155 8.10 11.11 11.48
C ALA A 155 9.30 12.02 11.83
N ALA A 156 10.18 12.27 10.86
CA ALA A 156 11.31 13.17 11.06
C ALA A 156 10.87 14.62 11.31
N LYS A 157 9.86 15.12 10.59
CA LYS A 157 9.29 16.46 10.81
C LYS A 157 8.68 16.60 12.20
N ALA A 158 7.87 15.65 12.63
CA ALA A 158 7.27 15.64 13.95
C ALA A 158 8.32 15.65 15.08
N SER A 159 9.44 14.97 14.88
CA SER A 159 10.55 14.95 15.85
C SER A 159 11.26 16.31 15.95
N VAL A 160 11.39 17.04 14.85
CA VAL A 160 12.00 18.39 14.83
C VAL A 160 11.09 19.39 15.53
N GLU A 161 9.79 19.41 15.20
CA GLU A 161 8.81 20.31 15.81
C GLU A 161 8.73 20.09 17.33
N SER A 162 8.74 18.85 17.78
CA SER A 162 8.76 18.52 19.23
C SER A 162 10.02 19.00 19.94
N ALA A 163 11.17 19.04 19.25
CA ALA A 163 12.44 19.52 19.81
C ALA A 163 12.48 21.04 19.92
N GLU A 164 11.88 21.76 18.95
CA GLU A 164 11.78 23.21 18.96
C GLU A 164 10.84 23.73 20.06
N ASP A 165 9.68 23.09 20.25
CA ASP A 165 8.73 23.44 21.32
C ASP A 165 9.33 23.27 22.74
N ASN A 166 10.12 22.23 22.96
CA ASN A 166 10.79 22.01 24.24
C ASN A 166 11.89 23.05 24.51
N ASN A 167 12.53 23.59 23.48
CA ASN A 167 13.60 24.58 23.64
C ASN A 167 13.03 25.98 23.95
N GLN A 168 11.80 26.29 23.53
CA GLN A 168 11.14 27.55 23.84
C GLN A 168 10.59 27.60 25.28
N LYS A 169 10.24 26.45 25.87
CA LYS A 169 9.76 26.39 27.26
C LYS A 169 10.85 26.42 28.32
N GLY A 170 12.10 26.09 27.98
CA GLY A 170 13.24 26.10 28.90
C GLY A 170 13.99 27.44 29.03
N GLY A 171 13.57 28.48 28.32
CA GLY A 171 14.24 29.78 28.28
C GLY A 171 13.65 30.89 29.18
N ASN A 172 12.66 30.59 30.02
CA ASN A 172 11.97 31.56 30.87
C ASN A 172 12.07 31.21 32.39
N GLU A 173 13.23 30.76 32.85
CA GLU A 173 13.55 30.74 34.28
C GLU A 173 14.82 31.59 34.57
#